data_9d94e11b820b778dcc560ea9dc369d5f
#
_entry.id   9d94e11b820b778dcc560ea9dc369d5f
#
_cell.length_a   1.000
_cell.length_b   1.000
_cell.length_c   1.000
_cell.angle_alpha   90.00
_cell.angle_beta   90.00
_cell.angle_gamma   90.00
#
_symmetry.space_group_name_H-M   'P 1'
#
loop_
_entity.id
_entity.type
_entity.pdbx_description
1 polymer ?
#
loop_
_entity_poly.entity_id
_entity_poly.type
_entity_poly.pdbx_seq_one_letter_code
_entity_poly.pdbx_strand_id
1 'polypeptide(L)'
;MDELFEALREECEPAVWSRAVELARRNAVSVETRSEGEVVLRVLVRSGRAAPVVRLSPRGRDWECDCDSPDDPCEHVAAAAIALRRAQESGQELPPAAARSAKLGYRLSRARGGLALARVLVRDGAEQPLAHSLSAFASGRAPGPAPLVSAADLAVERVFDARRSGPPPAEAMQRLLAALVGCEDVRLDGEPVAISLEPVLPIARVEDRGEGFAVQLAPDPRHSESFANGVALCGGALRPLGDPHLTLREREELTRGRVYPAEAAPRLVAELIPELRARIPVEIATARLPREETARPRLRARVSREGDRLHVAA
;
A
#
# COMPACT_ATOMS: atom_id res chain seq x y z
N MET A 1 19.51 -1.45 30.14
CA MET A 1 20.16 -0.52 29.18
C MET A 1 21.65 -0.67 29.11
N ASP A 2 22.36 -0.79 30.24
CA ASP A 2 23.83 -0.83 30.23
C ASP A 2 24.41 -1.96 29.40
N GLU A 3 23.85 -3.16 29.49
CA GLU A 3 24.30 -4.31 28.69
C GLU A 3 24.08 -4.12 27.18
N LEU A 4 22.96 -3.55 26.76
CA LEU A 4 22.69 -3.21 25.37
C LEU A 4 23.65 -2.12 24.87
N PHE A 5 23.88 -1.11 25.70
CA PHE A 5 24.78 -0.02 25.35
C PHE A 5 26.24 -0.48 25.16
N GLU A 6 26.74 -1.36 26.05
CA GLU A 6 28.09 -1.90 25.94
C GLU A 6 28.21 -2.80 24.70
N ALA A 7 27.21 -3.65 24.43
CA ALA A 7 27.19 -4.46 23.22
C ALA A 7 27.25 -3.59 21.95
N LEU A 8 26.40 -2.55 21.86
CA LEU A 8 26.40 -1.62 20.74
C LEU A 8 27.73 -0.88 20.58
N ARG A 9 28.39 -0.53 21.71
CA ARG A 9 29.68 0.13 21.69
C ARG A 9 30.80 -0.76 21.19
N GLU A 10 30.77 -2.05 21.53
CA GLU A 10 31.76 -3.04 21.08
C GLU A 10 31.59 -3.39 19.61
N GLU A 11 30.35 -3.50 19.12
CA GLU A 11 30.04 -3.88 17.74
C GLU A 11 30.12 -2.72 16.75
N CYS A 12 29.94 -1.47 17.22
CA CYS A 12 29.89 -0.30 16.36
C CYS A 12 31.29 0.17 15.93
N GLU A 13 31.48 0.38 14.63
CA GLU A 13 32.73 0.95 14.13
C GLU A 13 33.01 2.34 14.72
N PRO A 14 34.27 2.71 15.01
CA PRO A 14 34.63 4.00 15.62
C PRO A 14 34.12 5.20 14.84
N ALA A 15 34.10 5.15 13.52
CA ALA A 15 33.62 6.23 12.67
C ALA A 15 32.10 6.39 12.77
N VAL A 16 31.35 5.27 12.82
CA VAL A 16 29.89 5.22 13.02
C VAL A 16 29.54 5.77 14.40
N TRP A 17 30.26 5.31 15.43
CA TRP A 17 30.07 5.79 16.79
C TRP A 17 30.29 7.30 16.93
N SER A 18 31.31 7.86 16.27
CA SER A 18 31.58 9.31 16.29
C SER A 18 30.44 10.12 15.68
N ARG A 19 29.85 9.66 14.57
CA ARG A 19 28.66 10.28 13.96
C ARG A 19 27.46 10.17 14.88
N ALA A 20 27.28 9.04 15.55
CA ALA A 20 26.20 8.83 16.51
C ALA A 20 26.27 9.76 17.72
N VAL A 21 27.48 9.98 18.27
CA VAL A 21 27.71 10.94 19.35
C VAL A 21 27.30 12.34 18.94
N GLU A 22 27.59 12.74 17.71
CA GLU A 22 27.20 14.06 17.20
C GLU A 22 25.67 14.20 17.05
N LEU A 23 24.99 13.17 16.56
CA LEU A 23 23.52 13.13 16.50
C LEU A 23 22.91 13.24 17.91
N ALA A 24 23.41 12.47 18.87
CA ALA A 24 22.93 12.52 20.25
C ALA A 24 23.18 13.88 20.92
N ARG A 25 24.35 14.55 20.65
CA ARG A 25 24.67 15.90 21.16
C ARG A 25 23.73 16.97 20.63
N ARG A 26 23.26 16.85 19.41
CA ARG A 26 22.30 17.76 18.78
C ARG A 26 20.87 17.53 19.25
N ASN A 27 20.67 16.65 20.23
CA ASN A 27 19.34 16.26 20.68
C ASN A 27 18.45 15.75 19.50
N ALA A 28 19.02 15.03 18.56
CA ALA A 28 18.30 14.52 17.38
C ALA A 28 17.34 13.39 17.72
N VAL A 29 17.42 12.79 18.90
CA VAL A 29 16.65 11.61 19.30
C VAL A 29 15.38 12.02 20.07
N SER A 30 14.26 11.38 19.74
CA SER A 30 12.97 11.54 20.41
C SER A 30 12.28 10.19 20.59
N VAL A 31 11.44 10.03 21.61
CA VAL A 31 10.70 8.79 21.88
C VAL A 31 9.39 8.82 21.10
N GLU A 32 9.11 7.77 20.35
CA GLU A 32 7.83 7.56 19.68
C GLU A 32 6.89 6.74 20.57
N THR A 33 7.34 5.58 21.05
CA THR A 33 6.63 4.74 22.00
C THR A 33 7.59 4.08 22.97
N ARG A 34 7.10 3.74 24.17
CA ARG A 34 7.84 2.99 25.19
C ARG A 34 6.93 1.93 25.80
N SER A 35 7.40 0.69 25.81
CA SER A 35 6.77 -0.45 26.46
C SER A 35 7.73 -1.10 27.45
N GLU A 36 7.30 -2.13 28.18
CA GLU A 36 8.15 -2.82 29.18
C GLU A 36 9.40 -3.51 28.62
N GLY A 37 9.43 -3.83 27.32
CA GLY A 37 10.54 -4.56 26.69
C GLY A 37 11.17 -3.83 25.51
N GLU A 38 10.51 -2.78 24.97
CA GLU A 38 10.92 -2.13 23.75
C GLU A 38 10.78 -0.62 23.86
N VAL A 39 11.74 0.11 23.28
CA VAL A 39 11.65 1.55 23.11
C VAL A 39 11.80 1.88 21.64
N VAL A 40 10.81 2.54 21.06
CA VAL A 40 10.82 3.02 19.69
C VAL A 40 11.21 4.49 19.70
N LEU A 41 12.24 4.83 18.93
CA LEU A 41 12.83 6.16 18.87
C LEU A 41 12.91 6.64 17.43
N ARG A 42 12.83 7.96 17.25
CA ARG A 42 13.12 8.60 15.97
C ARG A 42 14.39 9.43 16.05
N VAL A 43 15.22 9.32 15.03
CA VAL A 43 16.49 10.05 14.92
C VAL A 43 16.41 11.05 13.78
N LEU A 44 16.36 12.34 14.12
CA LEU A 44 16.29 13.43 13.14
C LEU A 44 17.65 13.66 12.49
N VAL A 45 17.76 13.37 11.18
CA VAL A 45 18.97 13.66 10.39
C VAL A 45 18.76 14.88 9.49
N ARG A 46 19.77 15.76 9.43
CA ARG A 46 19.70 17.01 8.64
C ARG A 46 19.73 16.82 7.12
N SER A 47 19.96 15.62 6.61
CA SER A 47 20.29 15.37 5.21
C SER A 47 19.08 15.16 4.27
N GLY A 48 17.87 15.58 4.64
CA GLY A 48 16.69 15.44 3.77
C GLY A 48 16.17 14.02 3.60
N ARG A 49 16.66 13.10 4.41
CA ARG A 49 16.16 11.73 4.51
C ARG A 49 15.06 11.66 5.57
N ALA A 50 14.24 10.64 5.47
CA ALA A 50 13.27 10.29 6.52
C ALA A 50 14.00 10.22 7.88
N ALA A 51 13.32 10.62 8.94
CA ALA A 51 13.82 10.40 10.30
C ALA A 51 13.74 8.90 10.60
N PRO A 52 14.86 8.17 10.64
CA PRO A 52 14.82 6.73 10.85
C PRO A 52 14.15 6.36 12.16
N VAL A 53 13.42 5.26 12.11
CA VAL A 53 12.81 4.62 13.27
C VAL A 53 13.80 3.59 13.82
N VAL A 54 14.16 3.73 15.07
CA VAL A 54 15.03 2.80 15.79
C VAL A 54 14.21 2.09 16.85
N ARG A 55 14.24 0.78 16.84
CA ARG A 55 13.69 -0.09 17.89
C ARG A 55 14.82 -0.62 18.74
N LEU A 56 14.75 -0.42 20.03
CA LEU A 56 15.72 -0.95 20.99
C LEU A 56 15.00 -1.88 21.96
N SER A 57 15.49 -3.10 22.09
CA SER A 57 15.01 -4.12 23.04
C SER A 57 16.04 -4.35 24.14
N PRO A 58 16.07 -3.56 25.22
CA PRO A 58 17.13 -3.61 26.23
C PRO A 58 17.27 -4.96 26.94
N ARG A 59 16.16 -5.71 27.09
CA ARG A 59 16.17 -7.05 27.71
C ARG A 59 16.69 -8.13 26.77
N GLY A 60 16.43 -7.99 25.46
CA GLY A 60 16.86 -8.93 24.43
C GLY A 60 18.26 -8.66 23.89
N ARG A 61 18.86 -7.50 24.22
CA ARG A 61 20.08 -6.99 23.58
C ARG A 61 19.95 -6.92 22.07
N ASP A 62 18.80 -6.49 21.58
CA ASP A 62 18.45 -6.47 20.18
C ASP A 62 18.10 -5.05 19.71
N TRP A 63 18.34 -4.76 18.44
CA TRP A 63 18.07 -3.48 17.83
C TRP A 63 17.68 -3.63 16.36
N GLU A 64 16.89 -2.70 15.88
CA GLU A 64 16.47 -2.61 14.48
C GLU A 64 16.45 -1.14 14.06
N CYS A 65 16.81 -0.84 12.81
CA CYS A 65 16.67 0.47 12.21
C CYS A 65 16.16 0.33 10.79
N ASP A 66 15.20 1.18 10.41
CA ASP A 66 14.62 1.22 9.05
C ASP A 66 15.44 2.03 8.03
N CYS A 67 16.69 2.37 8.35
CA CYS A 67 17.57 3.09 7.43
C CYS A 67 18.27 2.15 6.43
N ASP A 68 18.69 2.72 5.28
CA ASP A 68 19.44 1.99 4.24
C ASP A 68 20.97 1.92 4.51
N SER A 69 21.42 2.07 5.77
CA SER A 69 22.84 2.00 6.10
C SER A 69 23.37 0.57 5.92
N PRO A 70 24.55 0.37 5.33
CA PRO A 70 25.21 -0.92 5.31
C PRO A 70 25.80 -1.31 6.68
N ASP A 71 25.94 -0.33 7.58
CA ASP A 71 26.53 -0.55 8.93
C ASP A 71 25.45 -1.11 9.86
N ASP A 72 25.77 -2.17 10.62
CA ASP A 72 24.93 -2.73 11.66
C ASP A 72 25.78 -3.06 12.89
N PRO A 73 25.64 -2.32 14.02
CA PRO A 73 24.69 -1.21 14.24
C PRO A 73 25.07 0.06 13.48
N CYS A 74 24.04 0.74 12.92
CA CYS A 74 24.22 2.01 12.22
C CYS A 74 24.35 3.20 13.20
N GLU A 75 24.70 4.38 12.66
CA GLU A 75 24.81 5.63 13.45
C GLU A 75 23.49 6.02 14.16
N HIS A 76 22.33 5.65 13.64
CA HIS A 76 21.05 5.97 14.24
C HIS A 76 20.78 5.09 15.46
N VAL A 77 21.08 3.79 15.38
CA VAL A 77 20.98 2.86 16.52
C VAL A 77 21.90 3.30 17.65
N ALA A 78 23.15 3.59 17.34
CA ALA A 78 24.12 4.05 18.32
C ALA A 78 23.69 5.41 18.93
N ALA A 79 23.19 6.37 18.13
CA ALA A 79 22.71 7.66 18.62
C ALA A 79 21.51 7.50 19.56
N ALA A 80 20.57 6.62 19.22
CA ALA A 80 19.41 6.32 20.04
C ALA A 80 19.80 5.74 21.40
N ALA A 81 20.74 4.79 21.43
CA ALA A 81 21.25 4.20 22.66
C ALA A 81 22.00 5.22 23.55
N ILE A 82 22.87 6.06 22.93
CA ILE A 82 23.59 7.14 23.64
C ILE A 82 22.60 8.13 24.26
N ALA A 83 21.59 8.54 23.52
CA ALA A 83 20.62 9.52 24.01
C ALA A 83 19.78 8.92 25.14
N LEU A 84 19.34 7.67 25.01
CA LEU A 84 18.55 6.98 26.01
C LEU A 84 19.33 6.76 27.33
N ARG A 85 20.60 6.38 27.24
CA ARG A 85 21.50 6.23 28.41
C ARG A 85 21.69 7.59 29.11
N ARG A 86 22.00 8.65 28.36
CA ARG A 86 22.15 10.00 28.95
C ARG A 86 20.87 10.47 29.66
N ALA A 87 19.73 10.20 29.06
CA ALA A 87 18.45 10.54 29.65
C ALA A 87 18.24 9.81 30.99
N GLN A 88 18.62 8.54 31.08
CA GLN A 88 18.58 7.77 32.32
C GLN A 88 19.57 8.28 33.38
N GLU A 89 20.82 8.55 32.98
CA GLU A 89 21.85 9.05 33.88
C GLU A 89 21.51 10.45 34.44
N SER A 90 20.88 11.31 33.63
CA SER A 90 20.47 12.65 34.05
C SER A 90 19.11 12.71 34.75
N GLY A 91 18.36 11.61 34.78
CA GLY A 91 16.98 11.59 35.26
C GLY A 91 16.01 12.40 34.41
N GLN A 92 16.40 12.77 33.18
CA GLN A 92 15.57 13.51 32.25
C GLN A 92 14.93 12.53 31.26
N GLU A 93 13.68 12.80 30.90
CA GLU A 93 13.04 12.04 29.81
C GLU A 93 13.43 12.62 28.45
N LEU A 94 13.66 11.72 27.50
CA LEU A 94 13.76 12.13 26.11
C LEU A 94 12.43 12.75 25.66
N PRO A 95 12.47 13.83 24.87
CA PRO A 95 11.23 14.45 24.40
C PRO A 95 10.44 13.49 23.54
N PRO A 96 9.10 13.51 23.66
CA PRO A 96 8.25 12.74 22.78
C PRO A 96 8.41 13.22 21.32
N ALA A 97 8.37 12.30 20.38
CA ALA A 97 8.50 12.61 18.94
C ALA A 97 7.43 13.63 18.50
N ALA A 98 6.22 13.49 19.02
CA ALA A 98 5.10 14.40 18.75
C ALA A 98 5.35 15.86 19.22
N ALA A 99 6.13 16.08 20.28
CA ALA A 99 6.38 17.44 20.81
C ALA A 99 7.41 18.22 20.00
N ARG A 100 8.21 17.57 19.16
CA ARG A 100 9.33 18.21 18.44
C ARG A 100 9.09 18.45 16.97
N SER A 101 8.11 17.81 16.37
CA SER A 101 7.95 17.83 14.93
C SER A 101 6.49 17.76 14.52
N ALA A 102 6.15 18.52 13.51
CA ALA A 102 4.90 18.33 12.82
C ALA A 102 4.91 16.97 12.10
N LYS A 103 3.79 16.24 12.10
CA LYS A 103 3.56 15.08 11.24
C LYS A 103 3.09 15.53 9.86
N LEU A 104 3.40 14.74 8.84
CA LEU A 104 2.83 14.95 7.52
C LEU A 104 1.44 14.34 7.43
N GLY A 105 0.53 15.08 6.82
CA GLY A 105 -0.80 14.63 6.49
C GLY A 105 -1.10 14.83 5.00
N TYR A 106 -1.90 13.96 4.43
CA TYR A 106 -2.31 13.95 3.04
C TYR A 106 -3.82 14.14 2.94
N ARG A 107 -4.23 15.21 2.28
CA ARG A 107 -5.64 15.60 2.18
C ARG A 107 -6.09 15.45 0.74
N LEU A 108 -6.85 14.41 0.50
CA LEU A 108 -7.54 14.20 -0.76
C LEU A 108 -8.89 14.92 -0.71
N SER A 109 -9.23 15.62 -1.75
CA SER A 109 -10.51 16.32 -1.87
C SER A 109 -11.14 16.10 -3.24
N ARG A 110 -12.47 16.04 -3.25
CA ARG A 110 -13.26 15.98 -4.47
C ARG A 110 -13.15 17.31 -5.21
N ALA A 111 -12.79 17.25 -6.48
CA ALA A 111 -12.65 18.42 -7.33
C ALA A 111 -13.16 18.11 -8.75
N ARG A 112 -13.42 19.17 -9.52
CA ARG A 112 -13.76 19.00 -10.94
C ARG A 112 -12.58 18.35 -11.67
N GLY A 113 -12.78 17.15 -12.20
CA GLY A 113 -11.73 16.37 -12.88
C GLY A 113 -11.07 15.30 -12.02
N GLY A 114 -11.59 15.00 -10.83
CA GLY A 114 -11.17 13.88 -9.98
C GLY A 114 -10.77 14.28 -8.57
N LEU A 115 -9.88 13.50 -7.96
CA LEU A 115 -9.32 13.81 -6.64
C LEU A 115 -8.11 14.73 -6.75
N ALA A 116 -8.12 15.82 -5.98
CA ALA A 116 -6.94 16.65 -5.76
C ALA A 116 -6.24 16.21 -4.48
N LEU A 117 -4.91 16.36 -4.41
CA LEU A 117 -4.10 16.05 -3.24
C LEU A 117 -3.43 17.31 -2.73
N ALA A 118 -3.57 17.58 -1.45
CA ALA A 118 -2.82 18.57 -0.70
C ALA A 118 -1.99 17.88 0.40
N ARG A 119 -0.85 18.48 0.73
CA ARG A 119 -0.02 18.07 1.86
C ARG A 119 -0.13 19.08 2.99
N VAL A 120 -0.21 18.61 4.20
CA VAL A 120 -0.31 19.43 5.39
C VAL A 120 0.72 19.02 6.43
N LEU A 121 1.12 19.99 7.26
CA LEU A 121 1.81 19.75 8.52
C LEU A 121 0.77 19.71 9.64
N VAL A 122 0.72 18.62 10.37
CA VAL A 122 -0.18 18.42 11.51
C VAL A 122 0.61 18.54 12.79
N ARG A 123 0.25 19.52 13.64
CA ARG A 123 0.83 19.72 14.96
C ARG A 123 -0.27 20.00 15.96
N ASP A 124 -0.30 19.25 17.06
CA ASP A 124 -1.28 19.43 18.14
C ASP A 124 -2.74 19.51 17.64
N GLY A 125 -3.05 18.73 16.60
CA GLY A 125 -4.37 18.73 15.95
C GLY A 125 -4.63 19.90 14.98
N ALA A 126 -3.73 20.87 14.89
CA ALA A 126 -3.82 21.96 13.91
C ALA A 126 -3.13 21.57 12.59
N GLU A 127 -3.75 21.91 11.48
CA GLU A 127 -3.22 21.65 10.13
C GLU A 127 -2.75 22.96 9.47
N GLN A 128 -1.57 22.89 8.85
CA GLN A 128 -1.02 23.98 8.05
C GLN A 128 -0.61 23.44 6.66
N PRO A 129 -0.93 24.13 5.57
CA PRO A 129 -0.48 23.72 4.25
C PRO A 129 1.04 23.60 4.18
N LEU A 130 1.54 22.50 3.62
CA LEU A 130 2.96 22.30 3.37
C LEU A 130 3.36 23.06 2.10
N ALA A 131 3.84 24.30 2.26
CA ALA A 131 4.21 25.17 1.15
C ALA A 131 5.61 24.87 0.56
N HIS A 132 6.46 24.18 1.32
CA HIS A 132 7.85 23.90 0.95
C HIS A 132 8.08 22.41 0.69
N SER A 133 9.14 22.09 -0.06
CA SER A 133 9.58 20.70 -0.21
C SER A 133 10.21 20.17 1.08
N LEU A 134 10.17 18.85 1.27
CA LEU A 134 10.82 18.24 2.44
C LEU A 134 12.32 18.49 2.45
N SER A 135 12.95 18.56 1.28
CA SER A 135 14.35 18.91 1.13
C SER A 135 14.68 20.36 1.58
N ALA A 136 13.73 21.28 1.46
CA ALA A 136 13.90 22.65 1.95
C ALA A 136 13.93 22.70 3.48
N PHE A 137 13.10 21.91 4.17
CA PHE A 137 13.15 21.75 5.62
C PHE A 137 14.47 21.12 6.08
N ALA A 138 14.89 20.06 5.40
CA ALA A 138 16.13 19.37 5.72
C ALA A 138 17.37 20.27 5.58
N SER A 139 17.38 21.16 4.59
CA SER A 139 18.47 22.13 4.36
C SER A 139 18.34 23.41 5.20
N GLY A 140 17.29 23.56 6.03
CA GLY A 140 17.02 24.77 6.82
C GLY A 140 16.58 25.98 6.00
N ARG A 141 16.20 25.78 4.73
CA ARG A 141 15.67 26.84 3.83
C ARG A 141 14.19 27.12 4.04
N ALA A 142 13.45 26.17 4.61
CA ALA A 142 12.06 26.37 4.98
C ALA A 142 11.96 26.83 6.45
N PRO A 143 11.07 27.78 6.76
CA PRO A 143 10.85 28.23 8.13
C PRO A 143 10.11 27.16 8.96
N GLY A 144 10.40 27.12 10.26
CA GLY A 144 9.72 26.23 11.20
C GLY A 144 10.48 24.92 11.47
N PRO A 145 9.94 24.08 12.35
CA PRO A 145 10.55 22.80 12.67
C PRO A 145 10.42 21.81 11.51
N ALA A 146 11.46 21.03 11.32
CA ALA A 146 11.43 19.96 10.33
C ALA A 146 10.32 18.94 10.67
N PRO A 147 9.50 18.53 9.70
CA PRO A 147 8.49 17.49 9.92
C PRO A 147 9.17 16.13 10.18
N LEU A 148 8.46 15.25 10.88
CA LEU A 148 8.78 13.82 10.90
C LEU A 148 8.43 13.25 9.53
N VAL A 149 9.39 12.61 8.89
CA VAL A 149 9.27 12.11 7.51
C VAL A 149 9.59 10.63 7.49
N SER A 150 8.65 9.83 7.01
CA SER A 150 8.81 8.40 6.76
C SER A 150 9.35 8.13 5.34
N ALA A 151 9.70 6.87 5.06
CA ALA A 151 10.06 6.45 3.70
C ALA A 151 8.89 6.65 2.71
N ALA A 152 7.65 6.42 3.17
CA ALA A 152 6.45 6.64 2.37
C ALA A 152 6.27 8.13 2.03
N ASP A 153 6.51 9.04 2.97
CA ASP A 153 6.45 10.49 2.73
C ASP A 153 7.47 10.93 1.67
N LEU A 154 8.68 10.35 1.68
CA LEU A 154 9.67 10.61 0.64
C LEU A 154 9.27 10.04 -0.72
N ALA A 155 8.56 8.90 -0.75
CA ALA A 155 8.01 8.37 -2.00
C ALA A 155 6.94 9.32 -2.58
N VAL A 156 6.07 9.88 -1.73
CA VAL A 156 5.10 10.90 -2.17
C VAL A 156 5.82 12.16 -2.67
N GLU A 157 6.85 12.65 -1.96
CA GLU A 157 7.62 13.83 -2.39
C GLU A 157 8.19 13.69 -3.80
N ARG A 158 8.65 12.49 -4.20
CA ARG A 158 9.22 12.24 -5.53
C ARG A 158 8.21 12.31 -6.68
N VAL A 159 6.94 12.01 -6.39
CA VAL A 159 5.88 11.94 -7.42
C VAL A 159 4.90 13.11 -7.35
N PHE A 160 4.90 13.85 -6.23
CA PHE A 160 4.02 14.99 -6.01
C PHE A 160 4.56 16.25 -6.69
N ASP A 161 3.78 16.79 -7.63
CA ASP A 161 4.08 18.07 -8.25
C ASP A 161 3.40 19.22 -7.49
N ALA A 162 4.18 19.86 -6.62
CA ALA A 162 3.70 21.01 -5.80
C ALA A 162 3.30 22.25 -6.64
N ARG A 163 3.71 22.32 -7.91
CA ARG A 163 3.36 23.43 -8.81
C ARG A 163 2.02 23.24 -9.50
N ARG A 164 1.50 22.02 -9.47
CA ARG A 164 0.22 21.71 -10.07
C ARG A 164 -0.92 22.14 -9.15
N SER A 165 -1.84 22.92 -9.70
CA SER A 165 -3.12 23.21 -9.04
C SER A 165 -4.19 22.25 -9.57
N GLY A 166 -4.96 21.64 -8.67
CA GLY A 166 -6.07 20.74 -9.00
C GLY A 166 -5.68 19.27 -9.18
N PRO A 167 -6.63 18.44 -9.66
CA PRO A 167 -6.45 16.99 -9.79
C PRO A 167 -5.32 16.62 -10.74
N PRO A 168 -4.42 15.70 -10.35
CA PRO A 168 -3.42 15.16 -11.25
C PRO A 168 -4.08 14.24 -12.31
N PRO A 169 -3.47 14.05 -13.48
CA PRO A 169 -3.94 13.11 -14.48
C PRO A 169 -3.87 11.66 -13.95
N ALA A 170 -4.61 10.73 -14.56
CA ALA A 170 -4.79 9.37 -14.07
C ALA A 170 -3.46 8.65 -13.78
N GLU A 171 -2.48 8.72 -14.68
CA GLU A 171 -1.17 8.08 -14.49
C GLU A 171 -0.41 8.65 -13.29
N ALA A 172 -0.43 9.97 -13.11
CA ALA A 172 0.21 10.61 -11.96
C ALA A 172 -0.54 10.27 -10.66
N MET A 173 -1.86 10.16 -10.69
CA MET A 173 -2.67 9.77 -9.56
C MET A 173 -2.43 8.32 -9.14
N GLN A 174 -2.26 7.40 -10.08
CA GLN A 174 -1.88 6.01 -9.78
C GLN A 174 -0.53 5.94 -9.06
N ARG A 175 0.48 6.70 -9.54
CA ARG A 175 1.78 6.79 -8.86
C ARG A 175 1.67 7.40 -7.47
N LEU A 176 0.81 8.40 -7.29
CA LEU A 176 0.54 8.99 -5.98
C LEU A 176 -0.14 8.01 -5.04
N LEU A 177 -1.14 7.25 -5.49
CA LEU A 177 -1.77 6.19 -4.69
C LEU A 177 -0.73 5.17 -4.22
N ALA A 178 0.15 4.72 -5.12
CA ALA A 178 1.21 3.79 -4.76
C ALA A 178 2.16 4.35 -3.70
N ALA A 179 2.49 5.63 -3.76
CA ALA A 179 3.33 6.30 -2.79
C ALA A 179 2.61 6.55 -1.44
N LEU A 180 1.28 6.73 -1.46
CA LEU A 180 0.47 6.95 -0.26
C LEU A 180 0.25 5.68 0.58
N VAL A 181 0.52 4.49 0.02
CA VAL A 181 0.52 3.24 0.80
C VAL A 181 1.59 3.34 1.89
N GLY A 182 1.19 3.17 3.13
CA GLY A 182 2.09 3.30 4.29
C GLY A 182 2.23 4.71 4.86
N CYS A 183 1.58 5.72 4.28
CA CYS A 183 1.42 7.01 4.94
C CYS A 183 0.37 6.91 6.07
N GLU A 184 0.69 7.46 7.24
CA GLU A 184 -0.14 7.29 8.45
C GLU A 184 -1.43 8.12 8.44
N ASP A 185 -1.38 9.35 7.91
CA ASP A 185 -2.50 10.31 7.97
C ASP A 185 -2.97 10.69 6.56
N VAL A 186 -3.78 9.82 5.97
CA VAL A 186 -4.44 10.05 4.68
C VAL A 186 -5.93 10.22 4.90
N ARG A 187 -6.48 11.33 4.38
CA ARG A 187 -7.90 11.65 4.54
C ARG A 187 -8.55 12.04 3.21
N LEU A 188 -9.80 11.66 3.06
CA LEU A 188 -10.68 12.10 1.96
C LEU A 188 -11.76 13.03 2.53
N ASP A 189 -11.74 14.30 2.12
CA ASP A 189 -12.63 15.36 2.62
C ASP A 189 -12.72 15.42 4.17
N GLY A 190 -11.57 15.22 4.83
CA GLY A 190 -11.44 15.26 6.28
C GLY A 190 -11.56 13.90 6.99
N GLU A 191 -12.17 12.90 6.36
CA GLU A 191 -12.35 11.56 6.94
C GLU A 191 -11.16 10.63 6.63
N PRO A 192 -10.66 9.84 7.58
CA PRO A 192 -9.62 8.86 7.34
C PRO A 192 -10.00 7.89 6.22
N VAL A 193 -9.09 7.63 5.30
CA VAL A 193 -9.30 6.70 4.19
C VAL A 193 -8.09 5.79 4.01
N ALA A 194 -8.34 4.50 3.80
CA ALA A 194 -7.32 3.53 3.47
C ALA A 194 -6.92 3.64 1.99
N ILE A 195 -5.70 3.27 1.66
CA ILE A 195 -5.22 3.14 0.28
C ILE A 195 -4.96 1.65 -0.01
N SER A 196 -5.46 1.18 -1.14
CA SER A 196 -5.20 -0.17 -1.64
C SER A 196 -4.81 -0.12 -3.11
N LEU A 197 -3.83 -0.92 -3.50
CA LEU A 197 -3.38 -1.00 -4.91
C LEU A 197 -4.12 -2.08 -5.71
N GLU A 198 -5.00 -2.83 -5.05
CA GLU A 198 -5.86 -3.80 -5.74
C GLU A 198 -6.81 -3.05 -6.68
N PRO A 199 -6.74 -3.26 -8.00
CA PRO A 199 -7.55 -2.51 -8.94
C PRO A 199 -9.04 -2.85 -8.81
N VAL A 200 -9.89 -1.84 -8.96
CA VAL A 200 -11.33 -2.03 -9.05
C VAL A 200 -11.68 -2.34 -10.50
N LEU A 201 -12.24 -3.52 -10.72
CA LEU A 201 -12.72 -3.99 -12.02
C LEU A 201 -14.24 -4.14 -11.99
N PRO A 202 -14.93 -3.97 -13.13
CA PRO A 202 -16.32 -4.35 -13.22
C PRO A 202 -16.45 -5.88 -13.08
N ILE A 203 -17.60 -6.34 -12.65
CA ILE A 203 -17.92 -7.77 -12.48
C ILE A 203 -18.80 -8.19 -13.64
N ALA A 204 -18.46 -9.29 -14.32
CA ALA A 204 -19.37 -9.93 -15.26
C ALA A 204 -20.37 -10.78 -14.46
N ARG A 205 -21.65 -10.40 -14.46
CA ARG A 205 -22.71 -11.13 -13.78
C ARG A 205 -23.46 -11.98 -14.79
N VAL A 206 -23.58 -13.28 -14.50
CA VAL A 206 -24.35 -14.22 -15.28
C VAL A 206 -25.65 -14.53 -14.53
N GLU A 207 -26.78 -14.21 -15.12
CA GLU A 207 -28.10 -14.36 -14.49
C GLU A 207 -29.13 -15.01 -15.45
N ASP A 208 -30.24 -15.49 -14.89
CA ASP A 208 -31.35 -16.01 -15.66
C ASP A 208 -32.09 -14.90 -16.40
N ARG A 209 -32.40 -15.13 -17.69
CA ARG A 209 -33.22 -14.21 -18.47
C ARG A 209 -34.19 -14.98 -19.38
N GLY A 210 -35.44 -15.06 -18.96
CA GLY A 210 -36.43 -15.91 -19.63
C GLY A 210 -36.00 -17.38 -19.63
N GLU A 211 -36.03 -18.01 -20.78
CA GLU A 211 -35.57 -19.40 -20.96
C GLU A 211 -34.03 -19.51 -21.00
N GLY A 212 -33.34 -18.42 -21.26
CA GLY A 212 -31.89 -18.38 -21.40
C GLY A 212 -31.15 -17.66 -20.29
N PHE A 213 -30.00 -17.07 -20.62
CA PHE A 213 -29.08 -16.40 -19.71
C PHE A 213 -28.72 -15.01 -20.24
N ALA A 214 -28.44 -14.09 -19.32
CA ALA A 214 -27.79 -12.83 -19.65
C ALA A 214 -26.43 -12.73 -18.99
N VAL A 215 -25.46 -12.18 -19.71
CA VAL A 215 -24.15 -11.81 -19.17
C VAL A 215 -24.05 -10.28 -19.23
N GLN A 216 -23.93 -9.65 -18.08
CA GLN A 216 -23.95 -8.20 -17.95
C GLN A 216 -22.80 -7.70 -17.10
N LEU A 217 -22.21 -6.55 -17.45
CA LEU A 217 -21.28 -5.84 -16.59
C LEU A 217 -22.04 -5.13 -15.47
N ALA A 218 -21.61 -5.39 -14.25
CA ALA A 218 -22.07 -4.71 -13.05
C ALA A 218 -20.87 -4.06 -12.33
N PRO A 219 -21.07 -2.95 -11.61
CA PRO A 219 -20.03 -2.44 -10.72
C PRO A 219 -19.76 -3.46 -9.59
N ASP A 220 -18.54 -3.43 -9.03
CA ASP A 220 -18.24 -4.14 -7.77
C ASP A 220 -19.27 -3.69 -6.72
N PRO A 221 -19.92 -4.59 -5.98
CA PRO A 221 -20.93 -4.21 -4.97
C PRO A 221 -20.37 -3.35 -3.84
N ARG A 222 -19.05 -3.39 -3.63
CA ARG A 222 -18.36 -2.51 -2.67
C ARG A 222 -18.02 -1.14 -3.25
N HIS A 223 -18.22 -0.93 -4.55
CA HIS A 223 -17.94 0.34 -5.24
C HIS A 223 -18.94 1.41 -4.79
N SER A 224 -18.41 2.54 -4.32
CA SER A 224 -19.22 3.68 -3.86
C SER A 224 -19.14 4.85 -4.83
N GLU A 225 -17.96 5.14 -5.37
CA GLU A 225 -17.75 6.31 -6.22
C GLU A 225 -16.55 6.11 -7.15
N SER A 226 -16.60 6.66 -8.35
CA SER A 226 -15.45 6.74 -9.28
C SER A 226 -15.06 8.20 -9.53
N PHE A 227 -13.77 8.45 -9.57
CA PHE A 227 -13.18 9.76 -9.85
C PHE A 227 -12.56 9.78 -11.26
N ALA A 228 -12.71 10.91 -11.95
CA ALA A 228 -12.31 11.04 -13.35
C ALA A 228 -10.80 10.83 -13.59
N ASN A 229 -9.97 10.93 -12.55
CA ASN A 229 -8.54 10.66 -12.64
C ASN A 229 -8.15 9.22 -12.27
N GLY A 230 -9.04 8.26 -12.52
CA GLY A 230 -8.71 6.84 -12.51
C GLY A 230 -8.66 6.19 -11.12
N VAL A 231 -9.39 6.75 -10.16
CA VAL A 231 -9.50 6.23 -8.79
C VAL A 231 -10.94 5.89 -8.48
N ALA A 232 -11.18 4.91 -7.64
CA ALA A 232 -12.48 4.60 -7.08
C ALA A 232 -12.42 4.51 -5.55
N LEU A 233 -13.51 4.88 -4.88
CA LEU A 233 -13.77 4.55 -3.49
C LEU A 233 -14.52 3.21 -3.46
N CYS A 234 -13.89 2.18 -2.93
CA CYS A 234 -14.41 0.82 -2.95
C CYS A 234 -14.07 0.12 -1.63
N GLY A 235 -15.12 -0.31 -0.90
CA GLY A 235 -14.95 -0.95 0.40
C GLY A 235 -14.26 -0.07 1.44
N GLY A 236 -14.49 1.24 1.41
CA GLY A 236 -13.88 2.21 2.34
C GLY A 236 -12.41 2.56 2.03
N ALA A 237 -11.86 2.05 0.94
CA ALA A 237 -10.50 2.35 0.49
C ALA A 237 -10.49 3.04 -0.87
N LEU A 238 -9.53 3.93 -1.09
CA LEU A 238 -9.23 4.46 -2.42
C LEU A 238 -8.35 3.44 -3.17
N ARG A 239 -8.79 3.09 -4.39
CA ARG A 239 -8.20 2.08 -5.24
C ARG A 239 -8.05 2.58 -6.68
N PRO A 240 -7.05 2.15 -7.43
CA PRO A 240 -6.98 2.45 -8.85
C PRO A 240 -8.13 1.77 -9.61
N LEU A 241 -8.70 2.45 -10.59
CA LEU A 241 -9.55 1.81 -11.57
C LEU A 241 -8.69 0.93 -12.48
N GLY A 242 -9.04 -0.35 -12.58
CA GLY A 242 -8.36 -1.30 -13.45
C GLY A 242 -8.86 -1.24 -14.90
N ASP A 243 -8.01 -1.66 -15.82
CA ASP A 243 -8.42 -1.92 -17.19
C ASP A 243 -8.96 -3.37 -17.27
N PRO A 244 -10.24 -3.55 -17.62
CA PRO A 244 -10.81 -4.90 -17.76
C PRO A 244 -10.32 -5.63 -19.02
N HIS A 245 -9.47 -5.01 -19.85
CA HIS A 245 -8.99 -5.54 -21.13
C HIS A 245 -10.10 -6.05 -22.04
N LEU A 246 -11.25 -5.37 -22.00
CA LEU A 246 -12.39 -5.63 -22.88
C LEU A 246 -12.31 -4.68 -24.09
N THR A 247 -12.54 -5.21 -25.28
CA THR A 247 -12.72 -4.37 -26.45
C THR A 247 -13.94 -3.45 -26.30
N LEU A 248 -13.97 -2.36 -27.05
CA LEU A 248 -15.10 -1.42 -27.00
C LEU A 248 -16.43 -2.14 -27.27
N ARG A 249 -16.44 -3.04 -28.26
CA ARG A 249 -17.61 -3.82 -28.62
C ARG A 249 -18.05 -4.78 -27.49
N GLU A 250 -17.12 -5.52 -26.89
CA GLU A 250 -17.44 -6.39 -25.72
C GLU A 250 -18.01 -5.57 -24.56
N ARG A 251 -17.40 -4.42 -24.29
CA ARG A 251 -17.88 -3.54 -23.22
C ARG A 251 -19.30 -3.05 -23.48
N GLU A 252 -19.60 -2.62 -24.69
CA GLU A 252 -20.94 -2.18 -25.06
C GLU A 252 -21.96 -3.32 -25.01
N GLU A 253 -21.63 -4.50 -25.56
CA GLU A 253 -22.50 -5.66 -25.56
C GLU A 253 -22.79 -6.13 -24.11
N LEU A 254 -21.76 -6.24 -23.29
CA LEU A 254 -21.90 -6.65 -21.89
C LEU A 254 -22.59 -5.58 -21.03
N THR A 255 -22.40 -4.28 -21.31
CA THR A 255 -23.12 -3.21 -20.59
C THR A 255 -24.62 -3.24 -20.88
N ARG A 256 -25.02 -3.57 -22.11
CA ARG A 256 -26.43 -3.74 -22.50
C ARG A 256 -27.03 -5.04 -21.98
N GLY A 257 -26.20 -5.99 -21.58
CA GLY A 257 -26.60 -7.36 -21.21
C GLY A 257 -26.71 -8.24 -22.45
N ARG A 258 -25.66 -9.02 -22.73
CA ARG A 258 -25.66 -9.98 -23.85
C ARG A 258 -26.45 -11.22 -23.47
N VAL A 259 -27.48 -11.51 -24.28
CA VAL A 259 -28.40 -12.62 -24.03
C VAL A 259 -27.96 -13.86 -24.80
N TYR A 260 -28.09 -15.01 -24.14
CA TYR A 260 -27.79 -16.34 -24.68
C TYR A 260 -28.99 -17.25 -24.48
N PRO A 261 -29.35 -18.07 -25.50
CA PRO A 261 -30.40 -19.05 -25.36
C PRO A 261 -29.97 -20.21 -24.43
N ALA A 262 -30.93 -20.97 -23.92
CA ALA A 262 -30.65 -22.09 -22.99
C ALA A 262 -29.64 -23.10 -23.52
N GLU A 263 -29.71 -23.38 -24.82
CA GLU A 263 -28.82 -24.34 -25.52
C GLU A 263 -27.36 -23.88 -25.55
N ALA A 264 -27.09 -22.59 -25.33
CA ALA A 264 -25.74 -22.03 -25.24
C ALA A 264 -25.07 -22.28 -23.87
N ALA A 265 -25.78 -22.85 -22.87
CA ALA A 265 -25.25 -23.09 -21.54
C ALA A 265 -23.89 -23.82 -21.50
N PRO A 266 -23.70 -24.92 -22.26
CA PRO A 266 -22.39 -25.59 -22.29
C PRO A 266 -21.26 -24.69 -22.80
N ARG A 267 -21.54 -23.88 -23.83
CA ARG A 267 -20.58 -22.95 -24.39
C ARG A 267 -20.26 -21.78 -23.44
N LEU A 268 -21.29 -21.30 -22.71
CA LEU A 268 -21.08 -20.28 -21.68
C LEU A 268 -20.10 -20.78 -20.60
N VAL A 269 -20.28 -22.03 -20.14
CA VAL A 269 -19.45 -22.61 -19.07
C VAL A 269 -18.06 -22.98 -19.58
N ALA A 270 -17.97 -23.58 -20.78
CA ALA A 270 -16.69 -24.09 -21.28
C ALA A 270 -15.77 -23.02 -21.91
N GLU A 271 -16.34 -21.93 -22.47
CA GLU A 271 -15.57 -20.94 -23.23
C GLU A 271 -15.66 -19.54 -22.60
N LEU A 272 -16.87 -18.94 -22.56
CA LEU A 272 -17.03 -17.52 -22.26
C LEU A 272 -16.71 -17.18 -20.79
N ILE A 273 -17.20 -17.97 -19.84
CA ILE A 273 -16.97 -17.71 -18.40
C ILE A 273 -15.48 -17.82 -18.06
N PRO A 274 -14.74 -18.86 -18.49
CA PRO A 274 -13.28 -18.91 -18.30
C PRO A 274 -12.54 -17.75 -18.96
N GLU A 275 -12.93 -17.37 -20.18
CA GLU A 275 -12.33 -16.25 -20.89
C GLU A 275 -12.54 -14.91 -20.16
N LEU A 276 -13.74 -14.66 -19.64
CA LEU A 276 -14.01 -13.49 -18.83
C LEU A 276 -13.28 -13.53 -17.49
N ARG A 277 -13.22 -14.69 -16.82
CA ARG A 277 -12.51 -14.86 -15.54
C ARG A 277 -11.02 -14.57 -15.62
N ALA A 278 -10.42 -14.78 -16.78
CA ALA A 278 -9.02 -14.43 -17.01
C ALA A 278 -8.76 -12.91 -17.01
N ARG A 279 -9.80 -12.10 -17.17
CA ARG A 279 -9.72 -10.62 -17.32
C ARG A 279 -10.43 -9.86 -16.22
N ILE A 280 -11.59 -10.32 -15.77
CA ILE A 280 -12.45 -9.67 -14.78
C ILE A 280 -13.09 -10.70 -13.85
N PRO A 281 -13.51 -10.31 -12.63
CA PRO A 281 -14.31 -11.16 -11.77
C PRO A 281 -15.64 -11.58 -12.45
N VAL A 282 -16.05 -12.83 -12.26
CA VAL A 282 -17.32 -13.35 -12.78
C VAL A 282 -18.15 -13.87 -11.63
N GLU A 283 -19.35 -13.32 -11.49
CA GLU A 283 -20.38 -13.75 -10.54
C GLU A 283 -21.43 -14.60 -11.29
N ILE A 284 -21.68 -15.81 -10.83
CA ILE A 284 -22.72 -16.67 -11.38
C ILE A 284 -23.92 -16.61 -10.44
N ALA A 285 -24.96 -15.85 -10.85
CA ALA A 285 -26.19 -15.62 -10.09
C ALA A 285 -27.35 -16.54 -10.57
N THR A 286 -27.02 -17.70 -11.14
CA THR A 286 -28.00 -18.69 -11.61
C THR A 286 -27.61 -20.10 -11.19
N ALA A 287 -28.59 -20.93 -10.84
CA ALA A 287 -28.38 -22.36 -10.57
C ALA A 287 -28.60 -23.25 -11.82
N ARG A 288 -28.99 -22.65 -12.95
CA ARG A 288 -29.36 -23.38 -14.17
C ARG A 288 -28.17 -23.74 -15.06
N LEU A 289 -27.01 -23.11 -14.84
CA LEU A 289 -25.79 -23.48 -15.57
C LEU A 289 -25.28 -24.85 -15.13
N PRO A 290 -24.80 -25.68 -16.08
CA PRO A 290 -24.16 -26.97 -15.75
C PRO A 290 -22.92 -26.71 -14.90
N ARG A 291 -22.68 -27.60 -13.96
CA ARG A 291 -21.43 -27.57 -13.17
C ARG A 291 -20.32 -28.20 -13.98
N GLU A 292 -19.16 -27.57 -13.97
CA GLU A 292 -17.95 -28.15 -14.55
C GLU A 292 -17.40 -29.20 -13.58
N GLU A 293 -17.33 -30.46 -14.03
CA GLU A 293 -16.66 -31.53 -13.28
C GLU A 293 -15.36 -31.90 -13.97
N THR A 294 -14.26 -31.81 -13.24
CA THR A 294 -12.97 -32.30 -13.72
C THR A 294 -12.91 -33.81 -13.50
N ALA A 295 -13.28 -34.60 -14.52
CA ALA A 295 -13.13 -36.02 -14.49
C ALA A 295 -11.80 -36.46 -15.14
N ARG A 296 -11.05 -37.31 -14.46
CA ARG A 296 -9.89 -37.96 -15.09
C ARG A 296 -10.40 -38.95 -16.12
N PRO A 297 -10.07 -38.82 -17.41
CA PRO A 297 -10.49 -39.77 -18.42
C PRO A 297 -9.93 -41.15 -18.06
N ARG A 298 -10.82 -42.13 -17.98
CA ARG A 298 -10.42 -43.52 -17.83
C ARG A 298 -10.49 -44.18 -19.21
N LEU A 299 -9.33 -44.43 -19.77
CA LEU A 299 -9.24 -45.24 -20.98
C LEU A 299 -9.70 -46.65 -20.66
N ARG A 300 -10.73 -47.12 -21.35
CA ARG A 300 -11.17 -48.52 -21.34
C ARG A 300 -10.83 -49.13 -22.70
N ALA A 301 -9.78 -49.89 -22.74
CA ALA A 301 -9.46 -50.69 -23.93
C ALA A 301 -10.17 -52.05 -23.86
N ARG A 302 -10.94 -52.40 -24.89
CA ARG A 302 -11.48 -53.73 -25.06
C ARG A 302 -10.52 -54.49 -25.98
N VAL A 303 -9.95 -55.56 -25.45
CA VAL A 303 -9.10 -56.43 -26.23
C VAL A 303 -9.92 -57.67 -26.59
N SER A 304 -10.08 -57.97 -27.87
CA SER A 304 -10.69 -59.20 -28.38
C SER A 304 -9.70 -59.94 -29.27
N ARG A 305 -9.74 -61.26 -29.22
CA ARG A 305 -8.91 -62.12 -30.04
C ARG A 305 -9.79 -62.79 -31.12
N GLU A 306 -9.37 -62.64 -32.35
CA GLU A 306 -9.99 -63.28 -33.49
C GLU A 306 -8.92 -64.09 -34.25
N GLY A 307 -8.89 -65.42 -34.03
CA GLY A 307 -7.79 -66.27 -34.50
C GLY A 307 -6.45 -65.90 -33.86
N ASP A 308 -5.45 -65.64 -34.68
CA ASP A 308 -4.11 -65.19 -34.24
C ASP A 308 -3.96 -63.62 -34.13
N ARG A 309 -5.05 -62.92 -34.35
CA ARG A 309 -5.02 -61.43 -34.29
C ARG A 309 -5.67 -60.92 -33.03
N LEU A 310 -5.03 -59.94 -32.41
CA LEU A 310 -5.57 -59.13 -31.29
C LEU A 310 -6.17 -57.87 -31.86
N HIS A 311 -7.42 -57.59 -31.56
CA HIS A 311 -8.10 -56.32 -31.84
C HIS A 311 -8.21 -55.51 -30.54
N VAL A 312 -7.70 -54.29 -30.56
CA VAL A 312 -7.81 -53.35 -29.44
C VAL A 312 -8.72 -52.23 -29.89
N ALA A 313 -9.84 -52.04 -29.18
CA ALA A 313 -10.74 -50.92 -29.34
C ALA A 313 -10.68 -50.08 -28.06
N ALA A 314 -10.46 -48.75 -28.18
CA ALA A 314 -10.42 -47.82 -27.08
C ALA A 314 -11.71 -47.00 -27.01
#